data_05d660aa8d1493c343e63040c6524695
#
_entry.id   05d660aa8d1493c343e63040c6524695
#
_cell.length_a   1.000
_cell.length_b   1.000
_cell.length_c   1.000
_cell.angle_alpha   90.00
_cell.angle_beta   90.00
_cell.angle_gamma   90.00
#
_symmetry.space_group_name_H-M   'P 1'
#
loop_
_entity.id
_entity.type
_entity.pdbx_description
1 polymer ?
#
loop_
_entity_poly.entity_id
_entity_poly.type
_entity_poly.pdbx_seq_one_letter_code
_entity_poly.pdbx_strand_id
1 'polypeptide(L)'
;MCGSELLRFFRDPLREMLLMPDKKVALLYDPVVLEHRPPERHPERPARVAEVMALLESSGMLARLTRLPVTPATRMQLERVHPAKYLDFVERVVANGGGYLDAGDTVASAGSWRAATTAAGASIGAVDAVMTSGMDASFAVVRPPGHHAPPDRAMGFCILNNAAVAAAHAMAEHGLSRVLLVDFDVHHGNGIQDCFYASPNVLYFSTHQSPAYPFTGTIEETGVSDGLGYTVNVPLPPDVGEAGFLQAFDTVLRPLARRYQPEIVIVSAGYDAHWRNSAYVAGIRERLTVRGLAALSQSLQEISNAYCPGRLVGILEGGYDLEALAYGVLGTLAVWLGDTNIADPLGPPPTAAKEPDITALLERVKQVHGL
;
A
#
# COMPACT_ATOMS: atom_id res chain seq x y z
N MET A 1 -39.34 -2.76 51.92
CA MET A 1 -37.99 -2.26 51.81
C MET A 1 -37.18 -3.23 50.98
N CYS A 2 -36.49 -2.71 50.01
CA CYS A 2 -35.45 -3.32 49.20
C CYS A 2 -35.88 -4.24 48.05
N GLY A 3 -35.80 -3.70 46.84
CA GLY A 3 -35.98 -4.43 45.55
C GLY A 3 -35.77 -3.54 44.35
N SER A 4 -34.70 -2.73 44.31
CA SER A 4 -34.41 -1.87 43.13
C SER A 4 -32.94 -1.57 43.00
N GLU A 5 -32.13 -2.60 42.64
CA GLU A 5 -30.73 -2.38 42.29
C GLU A 5 -30.13 -3.60 41.53
N LEU A 6 -30.68 -3.96 40.35
CA LEU A 6 -30.04 -4.95 39.46
C LEU A 6 -30.48 -4.74 38.01
N LEU A 7 -30.44 -3.50 37.54
CA LEU A 7 -30.61 -3.13 36.13
C LEU A 7 -29.44 -2.25 35.71
N ARG A 8 -28.19 -2.79 35.77
CA ARG A 8 -27.03 -2.15 35.19
C ARG A 8 -26.24 -3.15 34.32
N PHE A 9 -26.04 -2.72 33.07
CA PHE A 9 -25.04 -3.24 32.15
C PHE A 9 -25.35 -4.51 31.36
N PHE A 10 -26.44 -4.55 30.62
CA PHE A 10 -26.39 -5.17 29.31
C PHE A 10 -26.27 -4.02 28.28
N ARG A 11 -25.07 -3.69 27.84
CA ARG A 11 -24.88 -2.91 26.63
C ARG A 11 -25.42 -3.76 25.48
N ASP A 12 -26.45 -3.26 24.83
CA ASP A 12 -27.03 -3.90 23.65
C ASP A 12 -26.05 -3.71 22.46
N PRO A 13 -25.32 -4.76 22.01
CA PRO A 13 -24.34 -4.64 20.91
C PRO A 13 -25.00 -4.19 19.60
N LEU A 14 -26.30 -4.45 19.40
CA LEU A 14 -27.06 -3.96 18.26
C LEU A 14 -27.31 -2.45 18.32
N ARG A 15 -27.42 -1.87 19.49
CA ARG A 15 -27.61 -0.43 19.68
C ARG A 15 -26.32 0.36 19.57
N GLU A 16 -25.17 -0.24 19.94
CA GLU A 16 -23.85 0.34 19.69
C GLU A 16 -23.48 0.28 18.20
N MET A 17 -23.86 -0.77 17.47
CA MET A 17 -23.66 -0.91 16.02
C MET A 17 -24.48 0.10 15.21
N LEU A 18 -25.66 0.52 15.69
CA LEU A 18 -26.52 1.54 15.08
C LEU A 18 -26.09 2.99 15.36
N LEU A 19 -25.10 3.21 16.22
CA LEU A 19 -24.61 4.53 16.64
C LEU A 19 -23.19 4.84 16.20
N MET A 20 -22.53 3.93 15.45
CA MET A 20 -21.25 4.28 14.87
C MET A 20 -21.48 5.24 13.68
N PRO A 21 -20.89 6.44 13.69
CA PRO A 21 -20.99 7.33 12.54
C PRO A 21 -20.42 6.64 11.31
N ASP A 22 -21.05 6.86 10.15
CA ASP A 22 -20.57 6.33 8.88
C ASP A 22 -19.10 6.72 8.68
N LYS A 23 -18.23 5.74 8.45
CA LYS A 23 -16.82 5.96 8.20
C LYS A 23 -16.64 6.80 6.94
N LYS A 24 -15.76 7.79 7.03
CA LYS A 24 -15.44 8.70 5.92
C LYS A 24 -14.12 8.28 5.30
N VAL A 25 -14.17 7.85 4.05
CA VAL A 25 -12.98 7.48 3.29
C VAL A 25 -12.76 8.47 2.15
N ALA A 26 -11.58 9.09 2.11
CA ALA A 26 -11.20 9.99 1.02
C ALA A 26 -10.64 9.20 -0.16
N LEU A 27 -10.95 9.68 -1.37
CA LEU A 27 -10.36 9.20 -2.62
C LEU A 27 -9.58 10.34 -3.27
N LEU A 28 -8.29 10.09 -3.53
CA LEU A 28 -7.37 10.98 -4.23
C LEU A 28 -7.09 10.39 -5.62
N TYR A 29 -7.60 11.01 -6.65
CA TYR A 29 -7.39 10.62 -8.04
C TYR A 29 -7.42 11.84 -8.94
N ASP A 30 -6.47 11.94 -9.87
CA ASP A 30 -6.48 12.92 -10.95
C ASP A 30 -6.17 12.20 -12.27
N PRO A 31 -6.97 12.43 -13.36
CA PRO A 31 -6.75 11.77 -14.64
C PRO A 31 -5.39 12.09 -15.30
N VAL A 32 -4.67 13.08 -14.85
CA VAL A 32 -3.29 13.38 -15.27
C VAL A 32 -2.38 12.18 -15.12
N VAL A 33 -2.62 11.29 -14.14
CA VAL A 33 -1.86 10.06 -13.98
C VAL A 33 -1.94 9.14 -15.20
N LEU A 34 -2.94 9.28 -16.07
CA LEU A 34 -3.08 8.53 -17.31
C LEU A 34 -2.15 9.03 -18.44
N GLU A 35 -1.51 10.19 -18.26
CA GLU A 35 -0.56 10.75 -19.23
C GLU A 35 0.78 10.03 -19.25
N HIS A 36 1.12 9.27 -18.21
CA HIS A 36 2.24 8.33 -18.26
C HIS A 36 1.90 7.19 -19.22
N ARG A 37 2.60 7.10 -20.35
CA ARG A 37 2.33 6.17 -21.45
C ARG A 37 3.57 5.38 -21.83
N PRO A 38 3.91 4.30 -21.12
CA PRO A 38 4.92 3.37 -21.56
C PRO A 38 4.49 2.66 -22.86
N PRO A 39 5.35 1.86 -23.50
CA PRO A 39 5.02 1.12 -24.72
C PRO A 39 3.71 0.32 -24.58
N GLU A 40 2.96 0.16 -25.69
CA GLU A 40 1.59 -0.38 -25.69
C GLU A 40 1.42 -1.74 -24.98
N ARG A 41 2.43 -2.61 -25.06
CA ARG A 41 2.41 -3.94 -24.43
C ARG A 41 2.96 -3.97 -23.01
N HIS A 42 3.31 -2.81 -22.45
CA HIS A 42 3.83 -2.72 -21.09
C HIS A 42 2.75 -3.11 -20.08
N PRO A 43 3.04 -3.94 -19.06
CA PRO A 43 2.04 -4.33 -18.08
C PRO A 43 1.56 -3.13 -17.25
N GLU A 44 2.46 -2.23 -16.86
CA GLU A 44 2.10 -0.96 -16.23
C GLU A 44 1.61 0.01 -17.32
N ARG A 45 0.30 0.21 -17.41
CA ARG A 45 -0.38 0.97 -18.47
C ARG A 45 -1.57 1.76 -17.94
N PRO A 46 -2.01 2.85 -18.63
CA PRO A 46 -3.12 3.69 -18.19
C PRO A 46 -4.41 2.90 -17.87
N ALA A 47 -4.66 1.81 -18.58
CA ALA A 47 -5.84 0.96 -18.36
C ALA A 47 -5.96 0.43 -16.91
N ARG A 48 -4.86 0.26 -16.18
CA ARG A 48 -4.89 -0.18 -14.78
C ARG A 48 -5.77 0.73 -13.92
N VAL A 49 -5.47 2.01 -13.91
CA VAL A 49 -6.22 3.00 -13.11
C VAL A 49 -7.56 3.35 -13.76
N ALA A 50 -7.65 3.36 -15.09
CA ALA A 50 -8.92 3.58 -15.78
C ALA A 50 -9.97 2.53 -15.41
N GLU A 51 -9.59 1.24 -15.33
CA GLU A 51 -10.48 0.14 -14.94
C GLU A 51 -10.91 0.24 -13.47
N VAL A 52 -9.96 0.58 -12.58
CA VAL A 52 -10.30 0.84 -11.17
C VAL A 52 -11.38 1.92 -11.09
N MET A 53 -11.18 3.07 -11.73
CA MET A 53 -12.15 4.17 -11.65
C MET A 53 -13.49 3.82 -12.28
N ALA A 54 -13.51 3.08 -13.41
CA ALA A 54 -14.73 2.62 -14.05
C ALA A 54 -15.52 1.66 -13.15
N LEU A 55 -14.86 0.74 -12.48
CA LEU A 55 -15.52 -0.18 -11.53
C LEU A 55 -16.04 0.58 -10.31
N LEU A 56 -15.28 1.50 -9.73
CA LEU A 56 -15.73 2.31 -8.60
C LEU A 56 -16.96 3.15 -8.94
N GLU A 57 -17.07 3.64 -10.17
CA GLU A 57 -18.25 4.38 -10.66
C GLU A 57 -19.44 3.43 -10.87
N SER A 58 -19.26 2.37 -11.65
CA SER A 58 -20.33 1.44 -12.01
C SER A 58 -20.90 0.65 -10.81
N SER A 59 -20.09 0.38 -9.79
CA SER A 59 -20.53 -0.23 -8.55
C SER A 59 -21.23 0.72 -7.57
N GLY A 60 -21.26 2.03 -7.85
CA GLY A 60 -21.76 3.05 -6.94
C GLY A 60 -20.81 3.40 -5.78
N MET A 61 -19.60 2.84 -5.75
CA MET A 61 -18.62 3.10 -4.70
C MET A 61 -18.21 4.57 -4.64
N LEU A 62 -18.05 5.23 -5.79
CA LEU A 62 -17.70 6.66 -5.84
C LEU A 62 -18.67 7.58 -5.08
N ALA A 63 -19.94 7.21 -5.01
CA ALA A 63 -20.94 7.99 -4.26
C ALA A 63 -20.80 7.87 -2.74
N ARG A 64 -20.07 6.86 -2.27
CA ARG A 64 -19.81 6.59 -0.84
C ARG A 64 -18.49 7.23 -0.37
N LEU A 65 -17.64 7.66 -1.30
CA LEU A 65 -16.32 8.20 -1.02
C LEU A 65 -16.32 9.73 -1.04
N THR A 66 -15.46 10.35 -0.24
CA THR A 66 -15.19 11.77 -0.31
C THR A 66 -14.06 12.03 -1.30
N ARG A 67 -14.39 12.55 -2.49
CA ARG A 67 -13.36 12.91 -3.49
C ARG A 67 -12.68 14.21 -3.09
N LEU A 68 -11.36 14.18 -2.95
CA LEU A 68 -10.56 15.36 -2.66
C LEU A 68 -9.72 15.76 -3.88
N PRO A 69 -9.46 17.07 -4.07
CA PRO A 69 -8.62 17.54 -5.17
C PRO A 69 -7.17 17.09 -4.96
N VAL A 70 -6.47 16.87 -6.06
CA VAL A 70 -5.06 16.53 -6.07
C VAL A 70 -4.23 17.74 -6.53
N THR A 71 -3.20 18.07 -5.77
CA THR A 71 -2.18 19.05 -6.15
C THR A 71 -0.88 18.30 -6.39
N PRO A 72 -0.22 18.48 -7.56
CA PRO A 72 1.08 17.84 -7.80
C PRO A 72 2.09 18.19 -6.72
N ALA A 73 2.92 17.21 -6.34
CA ALA A 73 3.98 17.44 -5.36
C ALA A 73 4.96 18.51 -5.84
N THR A 74 5.31 19.41 -4.95
CA THR A 74 6.32 20.44 -5.20
C THR A 74 7.72 19.82 -5.21
N ARG A 75 8.66 20.48 -5.86
CA ARG A 75 10.07 20.09 -5.86
C ARG A 75 10.61 19.89 -4.42
N MET A 76 10.32 20.81 -3.52
CA MET A 76 10.74 20.73 -2.12
C MET A 76 10.19 19.50 -1.40
N GLN A 77 8.95 19.08 -1.69
CA GLN A 77 8.36 17.87 -1.12
C GLN A 77 9.05 16.61 -1.66
N LEU A 78 9.36 16.59 -2.96
CA LEU A 78 10.08 15.47 -3.59
C LEU A 78 11.52 15.36 -3.09
N GLU A 79 12.20 16.47 -2.86
CA GLU A 79 13.59 16.53 -2.38
C GLU A 79 13.76 16.03 -0.94
N ARG A 80 12.68 15.78 -0.20
CA ARG A 80 12.72 15.06 1.08
C ARG A 80 13.12 13.57 0.93
N VAL A 81 12.95 13.04 -0.27
CA VAL A 81 13.21 11.62 -0.59
C VAL A 81 14.24 11.50 -1.72
N HIS A 82 14.04 12.24 -2.79
CA HIS A 82 14.82 12.13 -4.02
C HIS A 82 15.79 13.31 -4.17
N PRO A 83 17.10 13.06 -4.29
CA PRO A 83 18.06 14.14 -4.53
C PRO A 83 17.75 14.95 -5.78
N ALA A 84 18.00 16.27 -5.74
CA ALA A 84 17.77 17.18 -6.86
C ALA A 84 18.35 16.67 -8.19
N LYS A 85 19.57 16.10 -8.16
CA LYS A 85 20.23 15.54 -9.34
C LYS A 85 19.40 14.43 -10.02
N TYR A 86 18.71 13.59 -9.26
CA TYR A 86 17.86 12.54 -9.81
C TYR A 86 16.60 13.14 -10.43
N LEU A 87 15.95 14.07 -9.74
CA LEU A 87 14.77 14.76 -10.26
C LEU A 87 15.09 15.49 -11.57
N ASP A 88 16.24 16.20 -11.64
CA ASP A 88 16.72 16.85 -12.87
C ASP A 88 16.99 15.85 -14.01
N PHE A 89 17.44 14.65 -13.68
CA PHE A 89 17.63 13.58 -14.66
C PHE A 89 16.28 13.16 -15.27
N VAL A 90 15.28 12.87 -14.42
CA VAL A 90 13.95 12.45 -14.88
C VAL A 90 13.27 13.55 -15.72
N GLU A 91 13.30 14.80 -15.24
CA GLU A 91 12.75 15.95 -15.97
C GLU A 91 13.38 16.10 -17.35
N ARG A 92 14.71 15.97 -17.43
CA ARG A 92 15.46 16.08 -18.70
C ARG A 92 15.12 14.95 -19.66
N VAL A 93 14.96 13.69 -19.20
CA VAL A 93 14.55 12.57 -20.05
C VAL A 93 13.14 12.82 -20.60
N VAL A 94 12.21 13.26 -19.75
CA VAL A 94 10.83 13.56 -20.14
C VAL A 94 10.78 14.75 -21.12
N ALA A 95 11.54 15.82 -20.87
CA ALA A 95 11.59 16.99 -21.75
C ALA A 95 12.13 16.66 -23.15
N ASN A 96 12.96 15.62 -23.28
CA ASN A 96 13.45 15.09 -24.56
C ASN A 96 12.49 14.07 -25.21
N GLY A 97 11.23 13.99 -24.75
CA GLY A 97 10.19 13.12 -25.32
C GLY A 97 10.03 11.77 -24.62
N GLY A 98 10.80 11.50 -23.58
CA GLY A 98 10.80 10.24 -22.82
C GLY A 98 11.96 9.31 -23.18
N GLY A 99 11.95 8.11 -22.64
CA GLY A 99 12.99 7.09 -22.82
C GLY A 99 13.13 6.21 -21.60
N TYR A 100 14.12 5.32 -21.62
CA TYR A 100 14.44 4.47 -20.47
C TYR A 100 15.06 5.28 -19.33
N LEU A 101 14.56 5.07 -18.11
CA LEU A 101 15.10 5.67 -16.88
C LEU A 101 16.08 4.73 -16.17
N ASP A 102 16.05 3.45 -16.52
CA ASP A 102 16.94 2.40 -16.02
C ASP A 102 17.46 1.52 -17.18
N ALA A 103 18.25 0.51 -16.85
CA ALA A 103 18.72 -0.49 -17.82
C ALA A 103 17.72 -1.65 -18.04
N GLY A 104 16.57 -1.59 -17.39
CA GLY A 104 15.52 -2.60 -17.40
C GLY A 104 14.30 -2.18 -18.22
N ASP A 105 13.23 -1.92 -17.53
CA ASP A 105 11.89 -1.75 -18.08
C ASP A 105 11.15 -0.48 -17.59
N THR A 106 11.82 0.37 -16.83
CA THR A 106 11.23 1.63 -16.37
C THR A 106 11.35 2.71 -17.44
N VAL A 107 10.23 3.02 -18.08
CA VAL A 107 10.18 3.90 -19.26
C VAL A 107 9.39 5.18 -18.93
N ALA A 108 9.95 6.34 -19.27
CA ALA A 108 9.23 7.60 -19.26
C ALA A 108 8.65 7.94 -20.64
N SER A 109 7.53 8.63 -20.67
CA SER A 109 6.92 9.30 -21.82
C SER A 109 6.87 10.80 -21.57
N ALA A 110 6.45 11.60 -22.58
CA ALA A 110 6.35 13.06 -22.43
C ALA A 110 5.42 13.52 -21.27
N GLY A 111 4.43 12.70 -20.89
CA GLY A 111 3.53 12.99 -19.76
C GLY A 111 4.00 12.46 -18.41
N SER A 112 5.11 11.71 -18.35
CA SER A 112 5.47 10.95 -17.16
C SER A 112 5.85 11.82 -15.96
N TRP A 113 6.49 12.96 -16.16
CA TRP A 113 6.82 13.87 -15.05
C TRP A 113 5.56 14.44 -14.38
N ARG A 114 4.60 14.91 -15.20
CA ARG A 114 3.32 15.38 -14.66
C ARG A 114 2.58 14.28 -13.92
N ALA A 115 2.51 13.08 -14.51
CA ALA A 115 1.84 11.95 -13.89
C ALA A 115 2.52 11.55 -12.55
N ALA A 116 3.86 11.44 -12.52
CA ALA A 116 4.61 11.05 -11.34
C ALA A 116 4.50 12.08 -10.21
N THR A 117 4.63 13.39 -10.52
CA THR A 117 4.45 14.45 -9.52
C THR A 117 3.02 14.54 -9.01
N THR A 118 2.02 14.27 -9.87
CA THR A 118 0.61 14.17 -9.47
C THR A 118 0.37 12.94 -8.59
N ALA A 119 0.98 11.79 -8.89
CA ALA A 119 0.90 10.58 -8.05
C ALA A 119 1.48 10.82 -6.65
N ALA A 120 2.67 11.40 -6.57
CA ALA A 120 3.28 11.79 -5.30
C ALA A 120 2.42 12.83 -4.55
N GLY A 121 1.85 13.80 -5.26
CA GLY A 121 0.95 14.80 -4.70
C GLY A 121 -0.37 14.22 -4.18
N ALA A 122 -0.95 13.24 -4.87
CA ALA A 122 -2.11 12.50 -4.38
C ALA A 122 -1.79 11.73 -3.09
N SER A 123 -0.60 11.14 -3.00
CA SER A 123 -0.15 10.42 -1.82
C SER A 123 0.09 11.35 -0.61
N ILE A 124 0.60 12.56 -0.85
CA ILE A 124 0.67 13.65 0.14
C ILE A 124 -0.74 14.05 0.58
N GLY A 125 -1.64 14.33 -0.37
CA GLY A 125 -3.01 14.71 -0.07
C GLY A 125 -3.79 13.63 0.67
N ALA A 126 -3.44 12.35 0.48
CA ALA A 126 -4.02 11.24 1.24
C ALA A 126 -3.59 11.28 2.73
N VAL A 127 -2.35 11.66 3.03
CA VAL A 127 -1.91 11.93 4.40
C VAL A 127 -2.66 13.12 4.99
N ASP A 128 -2.74 14.25 4.27
CA ASP A 128 -3.43 15.45 4.73
C ASP A 128 -4.93 15.19 5.00
N ALA A 129 -5.56 14.33 4.20
CA ALA A 129 -6.97 13.95 4.38
C ALA A 129 -7.24 13.35 5.75
N VAL A 130 -6.39 12.44 6.22
CA VAL A 130 -6.54 11.78 7.52
C VAL A 130 -5.98 12.61 8.68
N MET A 131 -5.04 13.52 8.40
CA MET A 131 -4.43 14.35 9.45
C MET A 131 -5.22 15.62 9.77
N THR A 132 -5.85 16.23 8.75
CA THR A 132 -6.44 17.58 8.89
C THR A 132 -7.88 17.70 8.41
N SER A 133 -8.38 16.76 7.58
CA SER A 133 -9.70 16.89 6.94
C SER A 133 -10.78 16.00 7.57
N GLY A 134 -10.49 15.32 8.69
CA GLY A 134 -11.45 14.53 9.44
C GLY A 134 -11.93 13.27 8.71
N MET A 135 -11.09 12.70 7.84
CA MET A 135 -11.31 11.40 7.21
C MET A 135 -10.81 10.28 8.13
N ASP A 136 -11.51 9.13 8.12
CA ASP A 136 -11.10 7.94 8.88
C ASP A 136 -10.06 7.11 8.15
N ALA A 137 -10.07 7.19 6.81
CA ALA A 137 -9.06 6.61 5.93
C ALA A 137 -9.01 7.39 4.62
N SER A 138 -7.96 7.17 3.84
CA SER A 138 -7.80 7.75 2.51
C SER A 138 -7.11 6.78 1.56
N PHE A 139 -7.43 6.86 0.27
CA PHE A 139 -6.80 6.04 -0.75
C PHE A 139 -6.41 6.87 -1.97
N ALA A 140 -5.14 6.78 -2.37
CA ALA A 140 -4.61 7.41 -3.57
C ALA A 140 -4.58 6.39 -4.72
N VAL A 141 -5.45 6.59 -5.72
CA VAL A 141 -5.47 5.78 -6.96
C VAL A 141 -4.52 6.43 -7.95
N VAL A 142 -3.28 5.96 -7.96
CA VAL A 142 -2.15 6.61 -8.63
C VAL A 142 -1.41 5.69 -9.59
N ARG A 143 -0.68 6.28 -10.51
CA ARG A 143 0.38 5.72 -11.37
C ARG A 143 1.29 6.84 -11.89
N PRO A 144 2.56 6.54 -12.24
CA PRO A 144 3.26 5.26 -12.02
C PRO A 144 3.31 4.86 -10.55
N PRO A 145 3.56 3.55 -10.25
CA PRO A 145 3.80 3.09 -8.88
C PRO A 145 5.10 3.67 -8.32
N GLY A 146 5.41 3.39 -7.04
CA GLY A 146 6.51 4.07 -6.37
C GLY A 146 7.47 3.19 -5.57
N HIS A 147 7.03 2.06 -5.04
CA HIS A 147 7.74 1.33 -3.98
C HIS A 147 9.12 0.79 -4.38
N HIS A 148 9.38 0.60 -5.68
CA HIS A 148 10.69 0.19 -6.17
C HIS A 148 11.66 1.34 -6.40
N ALA A 149 11.24 2.62 -6.44
CA ALA A 149 12.13 3.74 -6.68
C ALA A 149 13.00 4.06 -5.44
N PRO A 150 14.31 3.74 -5.43
CA PRO A 150 15.22 4.24 -4.41
C PRO A 150 15.37 5.76 -4.50
N PRO A 151 16.09 6.40 -3.56
CA PRO A 151 16.24 7.84 -3.58
C PRO A 151 16.81 8.40 -4.91
N ASP A 152 17.73 7.69 -5.53
CA ASP A 152 18.58 8.22 -6.62
C ASP A 152 18.35 7.59 -8.00
N ARG A 153 17.37 6.72 -8.16
CA ARG A 153 17.10 6.04 -9.44
C ARG A 153 15.68 5.55 -9.58
N ALA A 154 15.23 5.42 -10.83
CA ALA A 154 14.01 4.72 -11.19
C ALA A 154 14.30 3.22 -11.36
N MET A 155 13.34 2.35 -11.03
CA MET A 155 13.36 0.93 -11.36
C MET A 155 11.99 0.29 -11.11
N GLY A 156 11.74 -0.91 -11.71
CA GLY A 156 10.50 -1.66 -11.46
C GLY A 156 9.24 -0.86 -11.77
N PHE A 157 9.22 -0.13 -12.89
CA PHE A 157 8.14 0.76 -13.33
C PHE A 157 7.95 2.03 -12.47
N CYS A 158 8.68 2.16 -11.36
CA CYS A 158 8.56 3.25 -10.40
C CYS A 158 9.49 4.41 -10.76
N ILE A 159 8.95 5.62 -10.80
CA ILE A 159 9.71 6.85 -11.10
C ILE A 159 9.99 7.64 -9.81
N LEU A 160 8.96 7.96 -9.04
CA LEU A 160 9.06 8.60 -7.73
C LEU A 160 8.48 7.67 -6.68
N ASN A 161 9.07 7.64 -5.51
CA ASN A 161 8.58 6.79 -4.42
C ASN A 161 7.40 7.46 -3.71
N ASN A 162 6.19 7.18 -4.17
CA ASN A 162 4.97 7.78 -3.68
C ASN A 162 4.76 7.57 -2.17
N ALA A 163 4.98 6.35 -1.68
CA ALA A 163 4.83 5.99 -0.28
C ALA A 163 5.90 6.64 0.61
N ALA A 164 7.16 6.68 0.14
CA ALA A 164 8.23 7.36 0.86
C ALA A 164 8.01 8.88 0.93
N VAL A 165 7.53 9.50 -0.17
CA VAL A 165 7.19 10.93 -0.18
C VAL A 165 6.04 11.22 0.80
N ALA A 166 5.01 10.37 0.85
CA ALA A 166 3.91 10.49 1.80
C ALA A 166 4.40 10.35 3.26
N ALA A 167 5.27 9.38 3.56
CA ALA A 167 5.84 9.19 4.87
C ALA A 167 6.74 10.39 5.29
N ALA A 168 7.59 10.86 4.37
CA ALA A 168 8.44 12.03 4.60
C ALA A 168 7.59 13.30 4.84
N HIS A 169 6.46 13.45 4.12
CA HIS A 169 5.51 14.53 4.34
C HIS A 169 4.84 14.44 5.72
N ALA A 170 4.38 13.25 6.12
CA ALA A 170 3.80 13.03 7.44
C ALA A 170 4.75 13.43 8.57
N MET A 171 6.03 13.11 8.44
CA MET A 171 7.05 13.52 9.41
C MET A 171 7.32 15.02 9.39
N ALA A 172 7.49 15.61 8.20
CA ALA A 172 7.93 17.01 8.08
C ALA A 172 6.83 18.02 8.37
N GLU A 173 5.59 17.79 7.92
CA GLU A 173 4.50 18.74 8.04
C GLU A 173 3.57 18.46 9.24
N HIS A 174 3.44 17.19 9.64
CA HIS A 174 2.57 16.81 10.76
C HIS A 174 3.34 16.41 12.02
N GLY A 175 4.68 16.48 11.99
CA GLY A 175 5.53 16.23 13.16
C GLY A 175 5.51 14.81 13.67
N LEU A 176 5.11 13.83 12.83
CA LEU A 176 5.05 12.45 13.25
C LEU A 176 6.46 11.83 13.33
N SER A 177 6.64 10.95 14.30
CA SER A 177 7.91 10.28 14.56
C SER A 177 7.82 8.75 14.47
N ARG A 178 6.62 8.20 14.30
CA ARG A 178 6.38 6.76 14.20
C ARG A 178 5.38 6.46 13.08
N VAL A 179 5.90 6.31 11.87
CA VAL A 179 5.16 5.92 10.67
C VAL A 179 5.27 4.41 10.50
N LEU A 180 4.16 3.68 10.51
CA LEU A 180 4.12 2.28 10.08
C LEU A 180 3.81 2.26 8.59
N LEU A 181 4.78 1.80 7.78
CA LEU A 181 4.61 1.63 6.35
C LEU A 181 4.56 0.13 6.04
N VAL A 182 3.38 -0.33 5.60
CA VAL A 182 3.12 -1.74 5.26
C VAL A 182 3.03 -1.88 3.75
N ASP A 183 3.80 -2.79 3.21
CA ASP A 183 3.84 -3.13 1.79
C ASP A 183 3.38 -4.58 1.60
N PHE A 184 2.26 -4.78 0.92
CA PHE A 184 1.76 -6.11 0.56
C PHE A 184 1.73 -6.34 -0.96
N ASP A 185 2.39 -5.49 -1.74
CA ASP A 185 2.74 -5.82 -3.11
C ASP A 185 3.49 -7.15 -3.15
N VAL A 186 3.31 -7.92 -4.21
CA VAL A 186 3.96 -9.23 -4.33
C VAL A 186 5.48 -9.11 -4.46
N HIS A 187 5.96 -7.93 -4.89
CA HIS A 187 7.38 -7.62 -4.99
C HIS A 187 7.89 -6.91 -3.74
N HIS A 188 9.14 -7.14 -3.39
CA HIS A 188 9.79 -6.39 -2.32
C HIS A 188 9.93 -4.90 -2.70
N GLY A 189 9.40 -4.00 -1.87
CA GLY A 189 9.52 -2.55 -2.04
C GLY A 189 10.91 -2.04 -1.65
N ASN A 190 11.93 -2.46 -2.38
CA ASN A 190 13.33 -2.12 -2.13
C ASN A 190 13.58 -0.61 -2.07
N GLY A 191 12.83 0.17 -2.86
CA GLY A 191 12.94 1.63 -2.84
C GLY A 191 12.49 2.25 -1.53
N ILE A 192 11.40 1.75 -0.94
CA ILE A 192 10.95 2.18 0.38
C ILE A 192 11.99 1.80 1.44
N GLN A 193 12.45 0.55 1.41
CA GLN A 193 13.52 0.08 2.29
C GLN A 193 14.73 1.00 2.23
N ASP A 194 15.24 1.29 1.04
CA ASP A 194 16.42 2.13 0.83
C ASP A 194 16.22 3.56 1.37
N CYS A 195 15.00 4.13 1.23
CA CYS A 195 14.67 5.47 1.73
C CYS A 195 14.77 5.57 3.26
N PHE A 196 14.44 4.51 4.00
CA PHE A 196 14.31 4.55 5.45
C PHE A 196 15.23 3.58 6.19
N TYR A 197 16.20 2.97 5.51
CA TYR A 197 17.03 1.89 6.05
C TYR A 197 17.85 2.29 7.29
N ALA A 198 18.16 3.57 7.45
CA ALA A 198 18.84 4.13 8.61
C ALA A 198 17.93 4.93 9.56
N SER A 199 16.61 4.91 9.36
CA SER A 199 15.66 5.73 10.12
C SER A 199 14.83 4.91 11.10
N PRO A 200 14.79 5.27 12.40
CA PRO A 200 13.89 4.65 13.37
C PRO A 200 12.45 5.20 13.29
N ASN A 201 12.22 6.27 12.51
CA ASN A 201 10.93 6.95 12.44
C ASN A 201 9.95 6.28 11.48
N VAL A 202 10.41 5.32 10.67
CA VAL A 202 9.58 4.51 9.79
C VAL A 202 9.84 3.04 10.09
N LEU A 203 8.82 2.36 10.59
CA LEU A 203 8.81 0.89 10.63
C LEU A 203 8.27 0.39 9.29
N TYR A 204 9.15 -0.13 8.45
CA TYR A 204 8.80 -0.75 7.18
C TYR A 204 8.56 -2.24 7.36
N PHE A 205 7.39 -2.72 6.95
CA PHE A 205 7.03 -4.13 6.94
C PHE A 205 6.61 -4.53 5.53
N SER A 206 7.24 -5.55 4.98
CA SER A 206 6.94 -6.07 3.64
C SER A 206 6.69 -7.58 3.66
N THR A 207 5.56 -7.99 3.07
CA THR A 207 5.33 -9.39 2.65
C THR A 207 5.48 -9.46 1.14
N HIS A 208 6.40 -10.27 0.64
CA HIS A 208 6.68 -10.37 -0.80
C HIS A 208 7.09 -11.78 -1.18
N GLN A 209 6.90 -12.16 -2.44
CA GLN A 209 7.37 -13.46 -2.91
C GLN A 209 8.90 -13.49 -3.02
N SER A 210 9.51 -14.60 -2.59
CA SER A 210 10.94 -14.86 -2.77
C SER A 210 11.16 -16.34 -3.19
N PRO A 211 11.98 -16.61 -4.26
CA PRO A 211 12.68 -15.62 -5.09
C PRO A 211 11.76 -14.91 -6.08
N ALA A 212 11.86 -13.60 -6.17
CA ALA A 212 11.21 -12.77 -7.19
C ALA A 212 11.99 -11.45 -7.37
N TYR A 213 11.68 -10.68 -8.43
CA TYR A 213 12.17 -9.33 -8.57
C TYR A 213 11.85 -8.50 -7.32
N PRO A 214 12.73 -7.62 -6.83
CA PRO A 214 14.07 -7.27 -7.35
C PRO A 214 15.20 -8.12 -6.74
N PHE A 215 14.92 -9.30 -6.18
CA PHE A 215 15.88 -10.24 -5.56
C PHE A 215 16.56 -9.68 -4.30
N THR A 216 15.86 -8.84 -3.57
CA THR A 216 16.20 -8.24 -2.28
C THR A 216 15.11 -8.55 -1.25
N GLY A 217 15.22 -8.04 -0.03
CA GLY A 217 14.23 -8.24 1.02
C GLY A 217 14.42 -9.54 1.79
N THR A 218 15.67 -9.91 2.09
CA THR A 218 15.95 -11.06 2.97
C THR A 218 15.57 -10.73 4.42
N ILE A 219 15.36 -11.76 5.23
CA ILE A 219 15.04 -11.60 6.66
C ILE A 219 16.12 -10.82 7.42
N GLU A 220 17.37 -10.95 6.97
CA GLU A 220 18.55 -10.34 7.56
C GLU A 220 18.71 -8.85 7.22
N GLU A 221 17.98 -8.33 6.23
CA GLU A 221 17.93 -6.92 5.90
C GLU A 221 17.03 -6.17 6.89
N THR A 222 17.59 -5.78 8.05
CA THR A 222 16.82 -5.25 9.19
C THR A 222 17.01 -3.77 9.46
N GLY A 223 17.74 -3.07 8.58
CA GLY A 223 18.14 -1.66 8.79
C GLY A 223 19.59 -1.51 9.24
N VAL A 224 20.05 -0.28 9.31
CA VAL A 224 21.41 0.08 9.77
C VAL A 224 21.35 1.27 10.72
N SER A 225 22.41 1.46 11.52
CA SER A 225 22.52 2.59 12.48
C SER A 225 21.27 2.69 13.36
N ASP A 226 20.65 3.87 13.45
CA ASP A 226 19.44 4.12 14.24
C ASP A 226 18.20 3.37 13.68
N GLY A 227 18.21 3.00 12.40
CA GLY A 227 17.16 2.22 11.74
C GLY A 227 17.26 0.71 11.94
N LEU A 228 18.27 0.21 12.69
CA LEU A 228 18.41 -1.23 12.93
C LEU A 228 17.19 -1.81 13.67
N GLY A 229 16.55 -2.81 13.06
CA GLY A 229 15.33 -3.44 13.58
C GLY A 229 14.02 -2.79 13.09
N TYR A 230 14.09 -1.71 12.30
CA TYR A 230 12.91 -1.01 11.76
C TYR A 230 12.58 -1.37 10.30
N THR A 231 13.36 -2.25 9.66
CA THR A 231 13.01 -2.91 8.40
C THR A 231 12.67 -4.37 8.70
N VAL A 232 11.50 -4.82 8.28
CA VAL A 232 10.98 -6.17 8.54
C VAL A 232 10.50 -6.80 7.25
N ASN A 233 11.25 -7.76 6.77
CA ASN A 233 10.98 -8.51 5.54
C ASN A 233 10.44 -9.90 5.84
N VAL A 234 9.35 -10.27 5.17
CA VAL A 234 8.76 -11.61 5.21
C VAL A 234 8.78 -12.18 3.78
N PRO A 235 9.90 -12.79 3.36
CA PRO A 235 10.07 -13.36 2.02
C PRO A 235 9.29 -14.68 1.89
N LEU A 236 8.06 -14.60 1.39
CA LEU A 236 7.16 -15.73 1.24
C LEU A 236 7.58 -16.65 0.08
N PRO A 237 7.51 -17.98 0.22
CA PRO A 237 7.70 -18.87 -0.91
C PRO A 237 6.53 -18.76 -1.89
N PRO A 238 6.71 -19.11 -3.18
CA PRO A 238 5.61 -19.16 -4.14
C PRO A 238 4.45 -20.04 -3.67
N ASP A 239 3.24 -19.75 -4.16
CA ASP A 239 1.98 -20.46 -3.87
C ASP A 239 1.41 -20.20 -2.45
N VAL A 240 1.89 -19.21 -1.74
CA VAL A 240 1.24 -18.74 -0.50
C VAL A 240 -0.07 -18.04 -0.85
N GLY A 241 -1.10 -18.29 -0.06
CA GLY A 241 -2.42 -17.70 -0.19
C GLY A 241 -2.85 -16.98 1.09
N GLU A 242 -4.16 -16.88 1.30
CA GLU A 242 -4.75 -16.09 2.39
C GLU A 242 -4.25 -16.50 3.77
N ALA A 243 -4.15 -17.80 4.04
CA ALA A 243 -3.76 -18.28 5.37
C ALA A 243 -2.33 -17.85 5.72
N GLY A 244 -1.40 -17.96 4.78
CA GLY A 244 -0.01 -17.57 5.01
C GLY A 244 0.16 -16.06 5.17
N PHE A 245 -0.44 -15.24 4.31
CA PHE A 245 -0.39 -13.79 4.45
C PHE A 245 -1.00 -13.33 5.78
N LEU A 246 -2.17 -13.81 6.15
CA LEU A 246 -2.80 -13.47 7.43
C LEU A 246 -1.98 -13.96 8.63
N GLN A 247 -1.36 -15.15 8.53
CA GLN A 247 -0.46 -15.63 9.57
C GLN A 247 0.75 -14.70 9.77
N ALA A 248 1.34 -14.16 8.69
CA ALA A 248 2.42 -13.17 8.77
C ALA A 248 1.95 -11.87 9.45
N PHE A 249 0.76 -11.38 9.10
CA PHE A 249 0.17 -10.19 9.72
C PHE A 249 -0.12 -10.41 11.20
N ASP A 250 -0.71 -11.52 11.57
CA ASP A 250 -1.09 -11.79 12.96
C ASP A 250 0.11 -12.06 13.86
N THR A 251 1.11 -12.80 13.37
CA THR A 251 2.22 -13.28 14.21
C THR A 251 3.46 -12.38 14.17
N VAL A 252 3.58 -11.50 13.14
CA VAL A 252 4.72 -10.58 13.01
C VAL A 252 4.25 -9.12 13.04
N LEU A 253 3.37 -8.70 12.11
CA LEU A 253 2.99 -7.30 11.97
C LEU A 253 2.26 -6.76 13.22
N ARG A 254 1.26 -7.48 13.75
CA ARG A 254 0.50 -7.01 14.93
C ARG A 254 1.38 -6.87 16.18
N PRO A 255 2.26 -7.81 16.53
CA PRO A 255 3.21 -7.64 17.63
C PRO A 255 4.17 -6.46 17.41
N LEU A 256 4.64 -6.24 16.17
CA LEU A 256 5.48 -5.09 15.82
C LEU A 256 4.72 -3.78 15.99
N ALA A 257 3.50 -3.67 15.47
CA ALA A 257 2.66 -2.48 15.60
C ALA A 257 2.39 -2.17 17.09
N ARG A 258 2.11 -3.20 17.91
CA ARG A 258 1.95 -3.05 19.36
C ARG A 258 3.20 -2.50 20.05
N ARG A 259 4.38 -2.94 19.64
CA ARG A 259 5.66 -2.46 20.19
C ARG A 259 5.99 -1.05 19.71
N TYR A 260 5.76 -0.79 18.42
CA TYR A 260 6.13 0.47 17.77
C TYR A 260 5.17 1.62 18.09
N GLN A 261 3.87 1.33 18.34
CA GLN A 261 2.82 2.33 18.62
C GLN A 261 2.74 3.40 17.52
N PRO A 262 2.41 3.02 16.28
CA PRO A 262 2.41 3.96 15.16
C PRO A 262 1.45 5.13 15.36
N GLU A 263 1.79 6.26 14.79
CA GLU A 263 0.98 7.49 14.77
C GLU A 263 0.20 7.64 13.47
N ILE A 264 0.57 6.87 12.44
CA ILE A 264 -0.11 6.72 11.16
C ILE A 264 0.24 5.36 10.55
N VAL A 265 -0.68 4.77 9.80
CA VAL A 265 -0.45 3.59 8.96
C VAL A 265 -0.53 4.02 7.50
N ILE A 266 0.57 3.85 6.76
CA ILE A 266 0.64 4.04 5.31
C ILE A 266 0.80 2.67 4.66
N VAL A 267 -0.01 2.41 3.65
CA VAL A 267 -0.06 1.12 2.95
C VAL A 267 0.38 1.30 1.51
N SER A 268 1.49 0.68 1.14
CA SER A 268 1.89 0.45 -0.24
C SER A 268 1.06 -0.74 -0.75
N ALA A 269 -0.02 -0.42 -1.45
CA ALA A 269 -1.08 -1.38 -1.77
C ALA A 269 -0.90 -1.92 -3.19
N GLY A 270 -0.14 -3.00 -3.34
CA GLY A 270 -0.08 -3.79 -4.57
C GLY A 270 -1.14 -4.90 -4.57
N TYR A 271 -1.72 -5.14 -5.73
CA TYR A 271 -2.77 -6.16 -5.91
C TYR A 271 -2.31 -7.32 -6.80
N ASP A 272 -1.02 -7.40 -7.05
CA ASP A 272 -0.39 -8.43 -7.89
C ASP A 272 -0.09 -9.75 -7.16
N ALA A 273 -0.24 -9.82 -5.85
CA ALA A 273 -0.33 -11.08 -5.11
C ALA A 273 -1.63 -11.86 -5.39
N HIS A 274 -2.60 -11.27 -6.11
CA HIS A 274 -3.80 -11.98 -6.56
C HIS A 274 -3.44 -13.04 -7.60
N TRP A 275 -4.01 -14.25 -7.49
CA TRP A 275 -3.65 -15.43 -8.28
C TRP A 275 -3.68 -15.22 -9.81
N ARG A 276 -4.49 -14.31 -10.32
CA ARG A 276 -4.58 -14.01 -11.76
C ARG A 276 -3.37 -13.25 -12.30
N ASN A 277 -2.59 -12.59 -11.46
CA ASN A 277 -1.42 -11.82 -11.90
C ASN A 277 -0.26 -12.68 -12.39
N SER A 278 -0.23 -13.97 -12.07
CA SER A 278 0.75 -14.92 -12.61
C SER A 278 0.80 -14.99 -14.15
N ALA A 279 -0.27 -14.59 -14.83
CA ALA A 279 -0.32 -14.47 -16.28
C ALA A 279 0.38 -13.22 -16.85
N TYR A 280 0.65 -12.22 -16.03
CA TYR A 280 1.17 -10.90 -16.44
C TYR A 280 2.59 -10.63 -15.96
N VAL A 281 3.00 -11.24 -14.85
CA VAL A 281 4.31 -11.04 -14.24
C VAL A 281 5.01 -12.38 -14.10
N ALA A 282 6.13 -12.52 -14.82
CA ALA A 282 6.89 -13.78 -14.87
C ALA A 282 7.41 -14.18 -13.47
N GLY A 283 7.19 -15.44 -13.12
CA GLY A 283 7.70 -16.03 -11.87
C GLY A 283 6.84 -15.77 -10.63
N ILE A 284 5.81 -14.93 -10.72
CA ILE A 284 4.88 -14.69 -9.61
C ILE A 284 3.82 -15.77 -9.57
N ARG A 285 3.59 -16.35 -8.37
CA ARG A 285 2.66 -17.46 -8.16
C ARG A 285 1.86 -17.36 -6.86
N GLU A 286 1.77 -16.18 -6.26
CA GLU A 286 0.95 -16.00 -5.07
C GLU A 286 -0.54 -16.25 -5.36
N ARG A 287 -1.32 -16.57 -4.33
CA ARG A 287 -2.65 -17.16 -4.49
C ARG A 287 -3.74 -16.39 -3.75
N LEU A 288 -3.51 -15.11 -3.45
CA LEU A 288 -4.56 -14.29 -2.85
C LEU A 288 -5.77 -14.17 -3.77
N THR A 289 -6.93 -14.08 -3.16
CA THR A 289 -8.20 -13.74 -3.80
C THR A 289 -8.56 -12.29 -3.47
N VAL A 290 -9.64 -11.77 -4.06
CA VAL A 290 -10.18 -10.46 -3.67
C VAL A 290 -10.53 -10.44 -2.18
N ARG A 291 -11.09 -11.54 -1.64
CA ARG A 291 -11.39 -11.64 -0.21
C ARG A 291 -10.13 -11.66 0.65
N GLY A 292 -9.08 -12.34 0.21
CA GLY A 292 -7.79 -12.34 0.90
C GLY A 292 -7.19 -10.94 0.98
N LEU A 293 -7.16 -10.20 -0.13
CA LEU A 293 -6.71 -8.80 -0.16
C LEU A 293 -7.57 -7.90 0.76
N ALA A 294 -8.89 -8.11 0.77
CA ALA A 294 -9.79 -7.40 1.67
C ALA A 294 -9.53 -7.76 3.15
N ALA A 295 -9.19 -9.00 3.47
CA ALA A 295 -8.84 -9.43 4.82
C ALA A 295 -7.52 -8.79 5.31
N LEU A 296 -6.51 -8.63 4.43
CA LEU A 296 -5.31 -7.85 4.75
C LEU A 296 -5.67 -6.38 5.03
N SER A 297 -6.53 -5.78 4.20
CA SER A 297 -7.00 -4.41 4.38
C SER A 297 -7.78 -4.22 5.69
N GLN A 298 -8.55 -5.23 6.11
CA GLN A 298 -9.23 -5.25 7.41
C GLN A 298 -8.23 -5.30 8.56
N SER A 299 -7.21 -6.16 8.48
CA SER A 299 -6.16 -6.26 9.48
C SER A 299 -5.43 -4.92 9.68
N LEU A 300 -5.15 -4.20 8.59
CA LEU A 300 -4.53 -2.86 8.63
C LEU A 300 -5.46 -1.82 9.26
N GLN A 301 -6.76 -1.86 8.96
CA GLN A 301 -7.74 -0.99 9.59
C GLN A 301 -7.84 -1.26 11.10
N GLU A 302 -7.79 -2.51 11.53
CA GLU A 302 -7.79 -2.89 12.95
C GLU A 302 -6.54 -2.39 13.66
N ILE A 303 -5.35 -2.47 13.03
CA ILE A 303 -4.11 -1.91 13.55
C ILE A 303 -4.22 -0.39 13.68
N SER A 304 -4.69 0.30 12.64
CA SER A 304 -4.92 1.75 12.70
C SER A 304 -5.89 2.13 13.80
N ASN A 305 -7.03 1.46 13.91
CA ASN A 305 -8.02 1.71 14.96
C ASN A 305 -7.47 1.50 16.39
N ALA A 306 -6.52 0.58 16.55
CA ALA A 306 -5.92 0.27 17.85
C ALA A 306 -4.87 1.31 18.30
N TYR A 307 -4.11 1.90 17.38
CA TYR A 307 -2.95 2.73 17.73
C TYR A 307 -3.04 4.17 17.24
N CYS A 308 -3.66 4.42 16.10
CA CYS A 308 -3.80 5.74 15.46
C CYS A 308 -5.16 5.87 14.75
N PRO A 309 -6.28 5.81 15.49
CA PRO A 309 -7.61 5.78 14.89
C PRO A 309 -7.84 6.95 13.93
N GLY A 310 -8.38 6.64 12.76
CA GLY A 310 -8.62 7.62 11.70
C GLY A 310 -7.37 8.02 10.89
N ARG A 311 -6.25 7.30 11.02
CA ARG A 311 -5.00 7.63 10.30
C ARG A 311 -4.50 6.44 9.47
N LEU A 312 -5.32 6.01 8.51
CA LEU A 312 -5.02 4.94 7.58
C LEU A 312 -4.98 5.48 6.15
N VAL A 313 -3.86 5.30 5.47
CA VAL A 313 -3.60 5.80 4.12
C VAL A 313 -3.24 4.64 3.21
N GLY A 314 -3.90 4.50 2.07
CA GLY A 314 -3.54 3.55 1.01
C GLY A 314 -2.99 4.27 -0.21
N ILE A 315 -1.97 3.70 -0.82
CA ILE A 315 -1.34 4.20 -2.03
C ILE A 315 -1.22 3.03 -2.99
N LEU A 316 -1.80 3.16 -4.18
CA LEU A 316 -1.79 2.11 -5.19
C LEU A 316 -0.39 1.86 -5.74
N GLU A 317 0.03 0.59 -5.75
CA GLU A 317 1.27 0.13 -6.35
C GLU A 317 1.00 -0.82 -7.54
N GLY A 318 1.45 -2.07 -7.47
CA GLY A 318 1.31 -3.08 -8.52
C GLY A 318 -0.10 -3.65 -8.67
N GLY A 319 -0.21 -4.61 -9.58
CA GLY A 319 -1.46 -5.24 -10.01
C GLY A 319 -1.70 -5.05 -11.51
N TYR A 320 -1.65 -6.13 -12.29
CA TYR A 320 -1.58 -6.07 -13.76
C TYR A 320 -2.70 -6.84 -14.46
N ASP A 321 -3.39 -7.76 -13.78
CA ASP A 321 -4.72 -8.20 -14.18
C ASP A 321 -5.72 -7.09 -13.82
N LEU A 322 -6.36 -6.50 -14.83
CA LEU A 322 -7.18 -5.30 -14.65
C LEU A 322 -8.38 -5.53 -13.74
N GLU A 323 -9.05 -6.68 -13.87
CA GLU A 323 -10.21 -7.02 -13.04
C GLU A 323 -9.77 -7.30 -11.59
N ALA A 324 -8.69 -8.06 -11.39
CA ALA A 324 -8.18 -8.36 -10.05
C ALA A 324 -7.76 -7.09 -9.31
N LEU A 325 -7.08 -6.18 -10.00
CA LEU A 325 -6.72 -4.87 -9.48
C LEU A 325 -7.96 -4.06 -9.08
N ALA A 326 -8.93 -3.94 -10.00
CA ALA A 326 -10.11 -3.13 -9.76
C ALA A 326 -10.98 -3.66 -8.61
N TYR A 327 -11.21 -4.98 -8.57
CA TYR A 327 -11.94 -5.61 -7.45
C TYR A 327 -11.14 -5.59 -6.14
N GLY A 328 -9.82 -5.69 -6.19
CA GLY A 328 -8.95 -5.55 -5.02
C GLY A 328 -9.08 -4.16 -4.37
N VAL A 329 -8.98 -3.10 -5.18
CA VAL A 329 -9.18 -1.72 -4.70
C VAL A 329 -10.61 -1.51 -4.19
N LEU A 330 -11.62 -2.00 -4.92
CA LEU A 330 -13.03 -1.95 -4.49
C LEU A 330 -13.22 -2.63 -3.13
N GLY A 331 -12.66 -3.83 -2.94
CA GLY A 331 -12.74 -4.58 -1.69
C GLY A 331 -12.05 -3.85 -0.53
N THR A 332 -10.88 -3.27 -0.76
CA THR A 332 -10.18 -2.44 0.24
C THR A 332 -11.04 -1.25 0.70
N LEU A 333 -11.58 -0.49 -0.25
CA LEU A 333 -12.44 0.67 0.05
C LEU A 333 -13.73 0.27 0.77
N ALA A 334 -14.35 -0.84 0.35
CA ALA A 334 -15.54 -1.39 1.01
C ALA A 334 -15.28 -1.73 2.48
N VAL A 335 -14.17 -2.43 2.77
CA VAL A 335 -13.73 -2.74 4.15
C VAL A 335 -13.53 -1.47 4.95
N TRP A 336 -12.84 -0.48 4.39
CA TRP A 336 -12.56 0.75 5.12
C TRP A 336 -13.81 1.60 5.40
N LEU A 337 -14.82 1.47 4.55
CA LEU A 337 -16.16 2.03 4.80
C LEU A 337 -16.99 1.22 5.82
N GLY A 338 -16.53 0.05 6.23
CA GLY A 338 -17.17 -0.81 7.23
C GLY A 338 -18.01 -1.95 6.66
N ASP A 339 -17.91 -2.24 5.36
CA ASP A 339 -18.60 -3.39 4.77
C ASP A 339 -17.95 -4.69 5.24
N THR A 340 -18.79 -5.65 5.63
CA THR A 340 -18.36 -6.96 6.13
C THR A 340 -18.50 -8.09 5.09
N ASN A 341 -19.28 -7.86 4.05
CA ASN A 341 -19.51 -8.83 2.98
C ASN A 341 -18.86 -8.36 1.68
N ILE A 342 -17.64 -8.82 1.44
CA ILE A 342 -16.88 -8.46 0.24
C ILE A 342 -17.16 -9.46 -0.87
N ALA A 343 -17.71 -8.96 -1.98
CA ALA A 343 -17.93 -9.78 -3.16
C ALA A 343 -16.59 -10.14 -3.83
N ASP A 344 -16.45 -11.39 -4.17
CA ASP A 344 -15.32 -11.90 -4.96
C ASP A 344 -15.84 -12.61 -6.22
N PRO A 345 -16.06 -11.86 -7.31
CA PRO A 345 -16.57 -12.45 -8.55
C PRO A 345 -15.53 -13.25 -9.32
N LEU A 346 -14.24 -13.10 -8.95
CA LEU A 346 -13.14 -13.80 -9.61
C LEU A 346 -12.90 -15.19 -9.00
N GLY A 347 -13.35 -15.37 -7.75
CA GLY A 347 -13.27 -16.64 -7.03
C GLY A 347 -11.83 -17.11 -6.73
N PRO A 348 -11.71 -18.34 -6.24
CA PRO A 348 -10.40 -18.92 -5.90
C PRO A 348 -9.62 -19.33 -7.16
N PRO A 349 -8.31 -19.58 -7.03
CA PRO A 349 -7.51 -20.17 -8.11
C PRO A 349 -8.13 -21.46 -8.66
N PRO A 350 -8.06 -21.70 -9.97
CA PRO A 350 -8.71 -22.86 -10.61
C PRO A 350 -8.14 -24.21 -10.18
N THR A 351 -6.91 -24.22 -9.65
CA THR A 351 -6.26 -25.42 -9.13
C THR A 351 -6.22 -25.37 -7.61
N ALA A 352 -6.84 -26.34 -6.95
CA ALA A 352 -6.69 -26.52 -5.52
C ALA A 352 -5.25 -27.01 -5.25
N ALA A 353 -4.41 -26.17 -4.68
CA ALA A 353 -3.11 -26.55 -4.15
C ALA A 353 -3.09 -26.24 -2.65
N LYS A 354 -2.41 -27.07 -1.88
CA LYS A 354 -2.18 -26.79 -0.47
C LYS A 354 -1.14 -25.65 -0.38
N GLU A 355 -1.44 -24.64 0.37
CA GLU A 355 -0.46 -23.58 0.68
C GLU A 355 0.78 -24.19 1.36
N PRO A 356 1.97 -23.70 1.08
CA PRO A 356 3.18 -24.08 1.80
C PRO A 356 3.08 -23.70 3.28
N ASP A 357 3.66 -24.54 4.14
CA ASP A 357 3.80 -24.21 5.56
C ASP A 357 4.94 -23.21 5.75
N ILE A 358 4.60 -22.02 6.22
CA ILE A 358 5.54 -20.91 6.45
C ILE A 358 5.87 -20.71 7.92
N THR A 359 5.48 -21.64 8.82
CA THR A 359 5.69 -21.51 10.26
C THR A 359 7.16 -21.30 10.61
N ALA A 360 8.07 -22.09 10.03
CA ALA A 360 9.51 -21.97 10.29
C ALA A 360 10.07 -20.62 9.79
N LEU A 361 9.58 -20.11 8.66
CA LEU A 361 9.92 -18.79 8.14
C LEU A 361 9.51 -17.69 9.13
N LEU A 362 8.27 -17.71 9.58
CA LEU A 362 7.74 -16.70 10.51
C LEU A 362 8.46 -16.77 11.88
N GLU A 363 8.76 -17.95 12.39
CA GLU A 363 9.57 -18.09 13.61
C GLU A 363 10.97 -17.50 13.45
N ARG A 364 11.59 -17.65 12.27
CA ARG A 364 12.88 -17.00 11.98
C ARG A 364 12.76 -15.48 11.96
N VAL A 365 11.75 -14.93 11.29
CA VAL A 365 11.47 -13.48 11.30
C VAL A 365 11.27 -12.97 12.72
N LYS A 366 10.43 -13.65 13.51
CA LYS A 366 10.19 -13.32 14.92
C LYS A 366 11.49 -13.32 15.74
N GLN A 367 12.32 -14.35 15.57
CA GLN A 367 13.61 -14.46 16.27
C GLN A 367 14.53 -13.27 15.95
N VAL A 368 14.63 -12.89 14.67
CA VAL A 368 15.47 -11.77 14.21
C VAL A 368 15.00 -10.45 14.82
N HIS A 369 13.68 -10.27 14.96
CA HIS A 369 13.09 -9.03 15.48
C HIS A 369 12.73 -9.06 16.97
N GLY A 370 13.06 -10.13 17.69
CA GLY A 370 12.82 -10.27 19.13
C GLY A 370 11.34 -10.25 19.50
N LEU A 371 10.51 -10.99 18.76
CA LEU A 371 9.06 -11.14 18.96
C LEU A 371 8.70 -12.44 19.66
#